data_a298c24a497d1a4352dda1428ec69593
#
_entry.id   a298c24a497d1a4352dda1428ec69593
#
_cell.length_a   1.000
_cell.length_b   1.000
_cell.length_c   1.000
_cell.angle_alpha   90.00
_cell.angle_beta   90.00
_cell.angle_gamma   90.00
#
_symmetry.space_group_name_H-M   'P 1'
#
loop_
_entity.id
_entity.type
_entity.pdbx_description
1 polymer ?
#
loop_
_entity_poly.entity_id
_entity_poly.type
_entity_poly.pdbx_seq_one_letter_code
_entity_poly.pdbx_strand_id
1 'polypeptide(L)'
;MTLTGKQISQLLKAASVAALKAYAPYSRFRVGAALLLRGGRIVTGCNVENASYGLTTCAERVAVQTAIAAGNRRFEAIAIVADGPDFPYPCGTCRQVFAEFCDPGMPVLVARRSNQRRPMVFRLDELLPNAFKLKHP
;
A
#
# COMPACT_ATOMS: atom_id res chain seq x y z
N MET A 1 -2.78 -13.40 11.27
CA MET A 1 -2.56 -12.36 12.29
C MET A 1 -3.70 -11.35 12.23
N THR A 2 -4.20 -10.94 13.37
CA THR A 2 -5.28 -9.96 13.47
C THR A 2 -4.69 -8.60 13.87
N LEU A 3 -5.00 -7.57 13.10
CA LEU A 3 -4.58 -6.21 13.42
C LEU A 3 -5.37 -5.67 14.62
N THR A 4 -4.67 -5.00 15.52
CA THR A 4 -5.34 -4.25 16.60
C THR A 4 -5.89 -2.93 16.06
N GLY A 5 -6.87 -2.36 16.77
CA GLY A 5 -7.37 -1.03 16.42
C GLY A 5 -6.28 0.03 16.42
N LYS A 6 -5.31 -0.10 17.33
CA LYS A 6 -4.16 0.80 17.39
C LYS A 6 -3.29 0.69 16.14
N GLN A 7 -3.01 -0.53 15.69
CA GLN A 7 -2.22 -0.77 14.48
C GLN A 7 -2.93 -0.20 13.24
N ILE A 8 -4.23 -0.43 13.11
CA ILE A 8 -5.04 0.11 12.02
C ILE A 8 -4.94 1.64 12.00
N SER A 9 -5.14 2.28 13.14
CA SER A 9 -5.07 3.73 13.26
C SER A 9 -3.69 4.27 12.91
N GLN A 10 -2.63 3.62 13.40
CA GLN A 10 -1.25 4.02 13.10
C GLN A 10 -0.92 3.90 11.62
N LEU A 11 -1.35 2.82 10.98
CA LEU A 11 -1.12 2.61 9.55
C LEU A 11 -1.83 3.65 8.70
N LEU A 12 -3.09 3.91 8.99
CA LEU A 12 -3.87 4.90 8.23
C LEU A 12 -3.30 6.31 8.40
N LYS A 13 -2.89 6.66 9.61
CA LYS A 13 -2.26 7.96 9.87
C LYS A 13 -0.93 8.09 9.11
N ALA A 14 -0.09 7.07 9.17
CA ALA A 14 1.19 7.07 8.48
C ALA A 14 1.01 7.19 6.95
N ALA A 15 0.05 6.47 6.38
CA ALA A 15 -0.26 6.55 4.97
C ALA A 15 -0.77 7.95 4.58
N SER A 16 -1.63 8.52 5.40
CA SER A 16 -2.16 9.88 5.17
C SER A 16 -1.06 10.93 5.18
N VAL A 17 -0.12 10.85 6.12
CA VAL A 17 1.03 11.75 6.17
C VAL A 17 1.94 11.55 4.95
N ALA A 18 2.18 10.30 4.56
CA ALA A 18 3.00 9.99 3.38
C ALA A 18 2.41 10.59 2.10
N ALA A 19 1.09 10.62 1.96
CA ALA A 19 0.42 11.19 0.80
C ALA A 19 0.80 12.66 0.58
N LEU A 20 1.09 13.40 1.65
CA LEU A 20 1.49 14.80 1.55
C LEU A 20 2.82 15.00 0.82
N LYS A 21 3.65 13.97 0.75
CA LYS A 21 4.96 13.99 0.10
C LYS A 21 4.92 13.52 -1.35
N ALA A 22 3.75 13.14 -1.85
CA ALA A 22 3.60 12.62 -3.20
C ALA A 22 4.07 13.64 -4.25
N TYR A 23 4.74 13.12 -5.28
CA TYR A 23 5.06 13.90 -6.46
C TYR A 23 4.03 13.59 -7.53
N ALA A 24 2.97 14.37 -7.58
CA ALA A 24 1.82 14.13 -8.46
C ALA A 24 1.42 15.39 -9.25
N PRO A 25 2.36 15.98 -10.03
CA PRO A 25 2.07 17.23 -10.75
C PRO A 25 1.09 17.06 -11.91
N TYR A 26 0.97 15.84 -12.45
CA TYR A 26 0.12 15.55 -13.60
C TYR A 26 -1.30 15.23 -13.20
N SER A 27 -1.48 14.24 -12.31
CA SER A 27 -2.81 13.82 -11.87
C SER A 27 -3.38 14.70 -10.76
N ARG A 28 -2.51 15.29 -9.94
CA ARG A 28 -2.86 15.98 -8.70
C ARG A 28 -3.59 15.07 -7.71
N PHE A 29 -3.42 13.77 -7.88
CA PHE A 29 -4.01 12.75 -7.01
C PHE A 29 -2.91 12.14 -6.15
N ARG A 30 -2.83 12.60 -4.90
CA ARG A 30 -1.79 12.18 -3.97
C ARG A 30 -2.23 10.93 -3.24
N VAL A 31 -1.37 9.93 -3.26
CA VAL A 31 -1.59 8.64 -2.58
C VAL A 31 -0.44 8.38 -1.63
N GLY A 32 -0.76 7.91 -0.45
CA GLY A 32 0.22 7.41 0.51
C GLY A 32 -0.05 5.97 0.86
N ALA A 33 1.01 5.25 1.16
CA ALA A 33 0.94 3.87 1.62
C ALA A 33 1.78 3.68 2.86
N ALA A 34 1.31 2.83 3.76
CA ALA A 34 2.03 2.44 4.96
C ALA A 34 2.03 0.93 5.08
N LEU A 35 3.22 0.35 5.09
CA LEU A 35 3.44 -1.09 5.13
C LEU A 35 3.89 -1.47 6.53
N LEU A 36 3.14 -2.38 7.17
CA LEU A 36 3.50 -2.90 8.48
C LEU A 36 4.43 -4.09 8.29
N LEU A 37 5.63 -3.97 8.81
CA LEU A 37 6.62 -5.04 8.77
C LEU A 37 6.41 -5.99 9.95
N ARG A 38 6.85 -7.21 9.78
CA ARG A 38 6.97 -8.13 10.91
C ARG A 38 7.88 -7.51 11.96
N GLY A 39 7.40 -7.44 13.20
CA GLY A 39 8.10 -6.76 14.30
C GLY A 39 7.56 -5.39 14.63
N GLY A 40 6.60 -4.87 13.83
CA GLY A 40 5.83 -3.67 14.17
C GLY A 40 6.31 -2.37 13.55
N ARG A 41 7.43 -2.37 12.81
CA ARG A 41 7.89 -1.16 12.11
C ARG A 41 7.00 -0.86 10.90
N ILE A 42 6.86 0.41 10.58
CA ILE A 42 6.08 0.89 9.44
C ILE A 42 7.02 1.55 8.43
N VAL A 43 6.90 1.13 7.17
CA VAL A 43 7.60 1.75 6.03
C VAL A 43 6.56 2.43 5.18
N THR A 44 6.79 3.67 4.80
CA THR A 44 5.83 4.44 4.00
C THR A 44 6.31 4.66 2.58
N GLY A 45 5.35 4.98 1.71
CA GLY A 45 5.61 5.39 0.34
C GLY A 45 4.55 6.36 -0.12
N CYS A 46 4.84 7.06 -1.20
CA CYS A 46 3.89 7.94 -1.87
C CYS A 46 4.03 7.74 -3.38
N ASN A 47 3.04 8.17 -4.15
CA ASN A 47 3.16 8.07 -5.61
C ASN A 47 4.16 9.08 -6.14
N VAL A 48 4.94 8.63 -7.11
CA VAL A 48 5.97 9.42 -7.78
C VAL A 48 5.69 9.35 -9.27
N GLU A 49 5.16 10.44 -9.80
CA GLU A 49 4.78 10.52 -11.21
C GLU A 49 5.95 10.90 -12.10
N ASN A 50 5.78 10.64 -13.38
CA ASN A 50 6.77 10.93 -14.39
C ASN A 50 6.03 11.37 -15.66
N ALA A 51 6.64 12.28 -16.43
CA ALA A 51 6.11 12.67 -17.73
C ALA A 51 5.97 11.45 -18.66
N SER A 52 6.84 10.48 -18.52
CA SER A 52 6.67 9.17 -19.13
C SER A 52 5.80 8.32 -18.20
N TYR A 53 4.52 8.21 -18.51
CA TYR A 53 3.53 7.60 -17.62
C TYR A 53 3.89 6.18 -17.18
N GLY A 54 4.53 5.42 -18.05
CA GLY A 54 4.97 4.07 -17.71
C GLY A 54 6.01 4.02 -16.59
N LEU A 55 6.67 5.13 -16.28
CA LEU A 55 7.66 5.22 -15.21
C LEU A 55 7.06 5.70 -13.89
N THR A 56 5.79 6.08 -13.86
CA THR A 56 5.10 6.46 -12.63
C THR A 56 5.06 5.27 -11.67
N THR A 57 5.43 5.51 -10.41
CA THR A 57 5.41 4.47 -9.39
C THR A 57 4.32 4.77 -8.38
N CYS A 58 3.44 3.79 -8.16
CA CYS A 58 2.38 3.90 -7.17
C CYS A 58 2.95 3.89 -5.75
N ALA A 59 2.23 4.54 -4.82
CA ALA A 59 2.65 4.62 -3.42
C ALA A 59 2.94 3.24 -2.81
N GLU A 60 2.11 2.26 -3.12
CA GLU A 60 2.23 0.89 -2.61
C GLU A 60 3.55 0.26 -3.02
N ARG A 61 3.93 0.44 -4.30
CA ARG A 61 5.19 -0.12 -4.80
C ARG A 61 6.40 0.59 -4.22
N VAL A 62 6.31 1.90 -4.00
CA VAL A 62 7.38 2.65 -3.33
C VAL A 62 7.58 2.11 -1.92
N ALA A 63 6.51 1.88 -1.17
CA ALA A 63 6.60 1.34 0.19
C ALA A 63 7.22 -0.06 0.21
N VAL A 64 6.72 -0.97 -0.64
CA VAL A 64 7.21 -2.35 -0.71
C VAL A 64 8.67 -2.38 -1.14
N GLN A 65 9.02 -1.65 -2.20
CA GLN A 65 10.39 -1.65 -2.71
C GLN A 65 11.37 -1.02 -1.73
N THR A 66 10.96 0.00 -1.01
CA THR A 66 11.77 0.60 0.06
C THR A 66 12.05 -0.43 1.16
N ALA A 67 11.04 -1.19 1.57
CA ALA A 67 11.19 -2.23 2.58
C ALA A 67 12.12 -3.35 2.10
N ILE A 68 11.94 -3.79 0.85
CA ILE A 68 12.77 -4.83 0.24
C ILE A 68 14.23 -4.36 0.14
N ALA A 69 14.46 -3.13 -0.31
CA ALA A 69 15.79 -2.57 -0.44
C ALA A 69 16.50 -2.46 0.91
N ALA A 70 15.75 -2.29 2.00
CA ALA A 70 16.28 -2.26 3.35
C ALA A 70 16.47 -3.65 3.97
N GLY A 71 16.20 -4.73 3.22
CA GLY A 71 16.40 -6.10 3.66
C GLY A 71 15.19 -6.78 4.29
N ASN A 72 14.03 -6.15 4.28
CA ASN A 72 12.81 -6.72 4.88
C ASN A 72 12.03 -7.53 3.86
N ARG A 73 11.54 -8.71 4.28
CA ARG A 73 10.83 -9.66 3.41
C ARG A 73 9.49 -10.12 3.99
N ARG A 74 9.14 -9.71 5.20
CA ARG A 74 7.95 -10.18 5.91
C ARG A 74 7.04 -9.01 6.21
N PHE A 75 5.85 -9.00 5.59
CA PHE A 75 4.88 -7.92 5.67
C PHE A 75 3.58 -8.43 6.29
N GLU A 76 3.02 -7.65 7.20
CA GLU A 76 1.83 -8.03 7.96
C GLU A 76 0.55 -7.37 7.46
N ALA A 77 0.64 -6.15 6.92
CA ALA A 77 -0.50 -5.40 6.43
C ALA A 77 -0.03 -4.20 5.61
N ILE A 78 -0.92 -3.67 4.79
CA ILE A 78 -0.68 -2.39 4.10
C ILE A 78 -1.93 -1.52 4.19
N ALA A 79 -1.72 -0.21 4.37
CA ALA A 79 -2.78 0.79 4.30
C ALA A 79 -2.49 1.75 3.16
N ILE A 80 -3.54 2.13 2.43
CA ILE A 80 -3.47 3.03 1.29
C ILE A 80 -4.48 4.15 1.52
N VAL A 81 -4.01 5.39 1.49
CA VAL A 81 -4.84 6.58 1.72
C VAL A 81 -4.59 7.56 0.59
N ALA A 82 -5.65 8.15 0.06
CA ALA A 82 -5.53 9.09 -1.04
C ALA A 82 -6.48 10.28 -0.89
N ASP A 83 -6.12 11.37 -1.58
CA ASP A 83 -7.00 12.49 -1.81
C ASP A 83 -8.16 12.07 -2.72
N GLY A 84 -9.21 12.87 -2.72
CA GLY A 84 -10.33 12.65 -3.61
C GLY A 84 -11.48 11.87 -2.98
N PRO A 85 -12.63 11.79 -3.69
CA PRO A 85 -13.85 11.22 -3.14
C PRO A 85 -13.91 9.70 -3.17
N ASP A 86 -13.09 9.06 -4.00
CA ASP A 86 -13.12 7.62 -4.19
C ASP A 86 -12.08 6.90 -3.35
N PHE A 87 -12.36 5.63 -3.02
CA PHE A 87 -11.38 4.79 -2.35
C PHE A 87 -10.23 4.46 -3.29
N PRO A 88 -8.98 4.59 -2.84
CA PRO A 88 -7.81 4.30 -3.67
C PRO A 88 -7.49 2.80 -3.70
N TYR A 89 -8.32 2.02 -4.37
CA TYR A 89 -8.05 0.59 -4.52
C TYR A 89 -6.71 0.40 -5.24
N PRO A 90 -5.89 -0.56 -4.80
CA PRO A 90 -4.61 -0.81 -5.47
C PRO A 90 -4.84 -1.30 -6.89
N CYS A 91 -4.07 -0.80 -7.84
CA CYS A 91 -4.16 -1.26 -9.24
C CYS A 91 -3.67 -2.70 -9.37
N GLY A 92 -3.95 -3.33 -10.52
CA GLY A 92 -3.55 -4.72 -10.75
C GLY A 92 -2.05 -4.96 -10.62
N THR A 93 -1.24 -4.01 -11.08
CA THR A 93 0.22 -4.09 -10.95
C THR A 93 0.65 -4.14 -9.48
N CYS A 94 0.07 -3.28 -8.64
CA CYS A 94 0.38 -3.28 -7.21
C CYS A 94 -0.08 -4.57 -6.53
N ARG A 95 -1.23 -5.10 -6.92
CA ARG A 95 -1.73 -6.38 -6.38
C ARG A 95 -0.78 -7.52 -6.72
N GLN A 96 -0.23 -7.54 -7.93
CA GLN A 96 0.75 -8.55 -8.33
C GLN A 96 2.06 -8.40 -7.55
N VAL A 97 2.49 -7.16 -7.30
CA VAL A 97 3.68 -6.92 -6.46
C VAL A 97 3.44 -7.46 -5.04
N PHE A 98 2.26 -7.22 -4.47
CA PHE A 98 1.92 -7.78 -3.16
C PHE A 98 1.96 -9.32 -3.18
N ALA A 99 1.44 -9.93 -4.24
CA ALA A 99 1.39 -11.38 -4.34
C ALA A 99 2.77 -12.04 -4.32
N GLU A 100 3.79 -11.34 -4.79
CA GLU A 100 5.18 -11.86 -4.77
C GLU A 100 5.71 -11.98 -3.33
N PHE A 101 5.37 -11.01 -2.47
CA PHE A 101 6.03 -10.86 -1.16
C PHE A 101 5.11 -11.09 0.03
N CYS A 102 3.80 -11.15 -0.16
CA CYS A 102 2.84 -11.14 0.93
C CYS A 102 1.99 -12.40 0.94
N ASP A 103 1.55 -12.80 2.13
CA ASP A 103 0.62 -13.92 2.26
C ASP A 103 -0.72 -13.56 1.62
N PRO A 104 -1.44 -14.55 1.05
CA PRO A 104 -2.78 -14.30 0.46
C PRO A 104 -3.77 -13.68 1.44
N GLY A 105 -3.61 -13.95 2.72
CA GLY A 105 -4.48 -13.40 3.77
C GLY A 105 -4.09 -12.04 4.29
N MET A 106 -3.07 -11.40 3.72
CA MET A 106 -2.61 -10.10 4.22
C MET A 106 -3.73 -9.06 4.16
N PRO A 107 -3.99 -8.34 5.28
CA PRO A 107 -4.97 -7.25 5.26
C PRO A 107 -4.49 -6.08 4.40
N VAL A 108 -5.41 -5.59 3.56
CA VAL A 108 -5.22 -4.39 2.74
C VAL A 108 -6.29 -3.38 3.17
N LEU A 109 -5.86 -2.29 3.78
CA LEU A 109 -6.74 -1.23 4.23
C LEU A 109 -6.72 -0.10 3.21
N VAL A 110 -7.90 0.36 2.83
CA VAL A 110 -8.06 1.43 1.84
C VAL A 110 -8.95 2.51 2.44
N ALA A 111 -8.51 3.74 2.46
CA ALA A 111 -9.28 4.83 3.04
C ALA A 111 -9.13 6.12 2.24
N ARG A 112 -10.15 6.96 2.32
CA ARG A 112 -10.09 8.32 1.83
C ARG A 112 -9.44 9.19 2.90
N ARG A 113 -8.63 10.12 2.49
CA ARG A 113 -7.98 11.04 3.41
C ARG A 113 -8.97 11.88 4.20
N SER A 114 -10.11 12.19 3.59
CA SER A 114 -11.21 12.94 4.24
C SER A 114 -11.90 12.13 5.34
N ASN A 115 -11.78 10.80 5.36
CA ASN A 115 -12.40 9.96 6.36
C ASN A 115 -11.59 8.67 6.61
N GLN A 116 -10.46 8.82 7.29
CA GLN A 116 -9.57 7.72 7.62
C GLN A 116 -10.16 6.76 8.65
N ARG A 117 -11.18 7.19 9.40
CA ARG A 117 -11.79 6.36 10.46
C ARG A 117 -12.68 5.26 9.90
N ARG A 118 -12.96 5.30 8.60
CA ARG A 118 -13.83 4.31 7.93
C ARG A 118 -13.11 3.67 6.75
N PRO A 119 -12.08 2.86 7.01
CA PRO A 119 -11.39 2.16 5.94
C PRO A 119 -12.24 1.00 5.43
N MET A 120 -12.04 0.67 4.16
CA MET A 120 -12.42 -0.65 3.64
C MET A 120 -11.27 -1.59 3.93
N VAL A 121 -11.58 -2.81 4.35
CA VAL A 121 -10.57 -3.82 4.67
C VAL A 121 -10.79 -5.04 3.79
N PHE A 122 -9.74 -5.44 3.10
CA PHE A 122 -9.74 -6.61 2.21
C PHE A 122 -8.62 -7.55 2.62
N ARG A 123 -8.78 -8.83 2.24
CA ARG A 123 -7.66 -9.75 2.17
C ARG A 123 -7.04 -9.62 0.79
N LEU A 124 -5.74 -9.83 0.69
CA LEU A 124 -5.07 -9.77 -0.63
C LEU A 124 -5.71 -10.73 -1.63
N ASP A 125 -6.07 -11.95 -1.21
CA ASP A 125 -6.66 -12.96 -2.09
C ASP A 125 -8.08 -12.60 -2.57
N GLU A 126 -8.77 -11.68 -1.89
CA GLU A 126 -10.02 -11.13 -2.40
C GLU A 126 -9.77 -10.16 -3.56
N LEU A 127 -8.64 -9.43 -3.52
CA LEU A 127 -8.28 -8.44 -4.53
C LEU A 127 -7.55 -9.05 -5.74
N LEU A 128 -6.91 -10.18 -5.54
CA LEU A 128 -6.19 -10.91 -6.61
C LEU A 128 -6.37 -12.42 -6.42
N PRO A 129 -7.55 -12.94 -6.74
CA PRO A 129 -7.78 -14.39 -6.68
C PRO A 129 -6.93 -15.10 -7.74
N ASN A 130 -6.48 -16.31 -7.42
CA ASN A 130 -5.66 -17.11 -8.35
C ASN A 130 -4.44 -16.36 -8.86
N ALA A 131 -3.71 -15.72 -7.96
CA ALA A 131 -2.55 -14.91 -8.33
C ALA A 131 -1.49 -15.73 -9.06
N PHE A 132 -0.91 -15.13 -10.08
CA PHE A 132 0.22 -15.74 -10.81
C PHE A 132 1.45 -15.78 -9.91
N LYS A 133 2.09 -16.94 -9.84
CA LYS A 133 3.35 -17.14 -9.12
C LYS A 133 4.27 -18.04 -9.92
N LEU A 134 5.56 -17.68 -9.94
CA LEU A 134 6.59 -18.57 -10.45
C LEU A 134 7.23 -19.28 -9.27
N LYS A 135 7.53 -20.55 -9.45
CA LYS A 135 8.36 -21.27 -8.48
C LYS A 135 9.80 -20.80 -8.63
N HIS A 136 10.45 -20.54 -7.51
CA HIS A 136 11.87 -20.25 -7.50
C HIS A 136 12.57 -21.17 -6.50
N PRO A 137 13.87 -21.44 -6.72
CA PRO A 137 14.64 -22.38 -5.90
C PRO A 137 14.76 -21.95 -4.45
#